data_090f1509f4f01e795f7300be02611a09
#
_entry.id   090f1509f4f01e795f7300be02611a09
#
_cell.length_a   1.000
_cell.length_b   1.000
_cell.length_c   1.000
_cell.angle_alpha   90.00
_cell.angle_beta   90.00
_cell.angle_gamma   90.00
#
_symmetry.space_group_name_H-M   'P 1'
#
loop_
_entity.id
_entity.type
_entity.pdbx_description
1 polymer ?
#
loop_
_entity_poly.entity_id
_entity_poly.type
_entity_poly.pdbx_seq_one_letter_code
_entity_poly.pdbx_strand_id
1 'polypeptide(L)'
;VFLTAVLDALDGMVARIREISSRRGDLIDHTLDRVADIIIMGGIALGSLVDITVGFAAIIGILMLSYMGTQAQAVGAGREYAGLLGRADRLVVLVLVPTIQHFGYQDWNQYFSEGYLDWNYMTLMCYAFAIVCTLSAFYRFNKIWTELG
;
A
#
# COMPACT_ATOMS: atom_id res chain seq x y z
N VAL A 1 -4.29 6.58 10.39
CA VAL A 1 -4.41 5.29 9.66
C VAL A 1 -5.66 4.53 10.08
N PHE A 2 -5.85 4.23 11.39
CA PHE A 2 -7.02 3.46 11.85
C PHE A 2 -8.35 4.16 11.52
N LEU A 3 -8.47 5.45 11.85
CA LEU A 3 -9.67 6.23 11.56
C LEU A 3 -9.95 6.31 10.06
N THR A 4 -8.92 6.46 9.23
CA THR A 4 -9.04 6.48 7.77
C THR A 4 -9.55 5.14 7.24
N ALA A 5 -9.01 4.01 7.74
CA ALA A 5 -9.46 2.68 7.36
C ALA A 5 -10.93 2.41 7.75
N VAL A 6 -11.34 2.86 8.94
CA VAL A 6 -12.73 2.72 9.41
C VAL A 6 -13.69 3.58 8.59
N LEU A 7 -13.34 4.82 8.30
CA LEU A 7 -14.17 5.72 7.47
C LEU A 7 -14.33 5.16 6.05
N ASP A 8 -13.26 4.67 5.46
CA ASP A 8 -13.26 4.07 4.12
C ASP A 8 -14.12 2.79 4.06
N ALA A 9 -14.03 1.94 5.08
CA ALA A 9 -14.89 0.76 5.19
C ALA A 9 -16.37 1.13 5.35
N LEU A 10 -16.69 2.19 6.11
CA LEU A 10 -18.04 2.69 6.31
C LEU A 10 -18.60 3.31 5.02
N ASP A 11 -17.82 4.12 4.33
CA ASP A 11 -18.23 4.75 3.07
C ASP A 11 -18.49 3.72 1.98
N GLY A 12 -17.63 2.68 1.88
CA GLY A 12 -17.83 1.56 0.96
C GLY A 12 -19.09 0.75 1.29
N MET A 13 -19.41 0.57 2.57
CA MET A 13 -20.62 -0.13 3.00
C MET A 13 -21.88 0.67 2.72
N VAL A 14 -21.87 1.98 2.97
CA VAL A 14 -22.99 2.90 2.68
C VAL A 14 -23.24 3.02 1.17
N ALA A 15 -22.18 3.09 0.35
CA ALA A 15 -22.28 3.14 -1.10
C ALA A 15 -22.92 1.87 -1.69
N ARG A 16 -22.56 0.69 -1.16
CA ARG A 16 -23.17 -0.60 -1.56
C ARG A 16 -24.64 -0.70 -1.18
N ILE A 17 -25.02 -0.21 0.01
CA ILE A 17 -26.42 -0.25 0.49
C ILE A 17 -27.31 0.68 -0.34
N ARG A 18 -26.78 1.77 -0.88
CA ARG A 18 -27.56 2.78 -1.61
C ARG A 18 -27.58 2.60 -3.12
N GLU A 19 -26.88 1.62 -3.69
CA GLU A 19 -26.73 1.42 -5.15
C GLU A 19 -26.29 2.69 -5.95
N ILE A 20 -25.70 3.68 -5.26
CA ILE A 20 -25.31 4.96 -5.84
C ILE A 20 -23.80 4.94 -6.13
N SER A 21 -23.34 4.03 -6.98
CA SER A 21 -22.00 4.16 -7.54
C SER A 21 -22.01 5.17 -8.68
N SER A 22 -21.59 6.41 -8.43
CA SER A 22 -21.43 7.39 -9.50
C SER A 22 -19.99 7.35 -10.04
N ARG A 23 -19.80 7.62 -11.35
CA ARG A 23 -18.46 7.74 -11.96
C ARG A 23 -17.59 8.80 -11.27
N ARG A 24 -18.21 9.84 -10.72
CA ARG A 24 -17.54 10.88 -9.94
C ARG A 24 -17.09 10.36 -8.57
N GLY A 25 -17.92 9.55 -7.92
CA GLY A 25 -17.56 8.89 -6.65
C GLY A 25 -16.36 7.95 -6.83
N ASP A 26 -16.36 7.12 -7.87
CA ASP A 26 -15.25 6.22 -8.19
C ASP A 26 -13.94 6.99 -8.46
N LEU A 27 -14.01 8.12 -9.18
CA LEU A 27 -12.85 8.97 -9.41
C LEU A 27 -12.30 9.58 -8.10
N ILE A 28 -13.17 10.10 -7.24
CA ILE A 28 -12.79 10.71 -5.97
C ILE A 28 -12.16 9.64 -5.06
N ASP A 29 -12.79 8.48 -4.93
CA ASP A 29 -12.32 7.37 -4.11
C ASP A 29 -10.89 6.96 -4.52
N HIS A 30 -10.69 6.64 -5.79
CA HIS A 30 -9.36 6.26 -6.29
C HIS A 30 -8.31 7.37 -6.13
N THR A 31 -8.69 8.64 -6.24
CA THR A 31 -7.78 9.77 -6.06
C THR A 31 -7.40 9.93 -4.59
N LEU A 32 -8.38 9.94 -3.70
CA LEU A 32 -8.13 10.05 -2.25
C LEU A 32 -7.30 8.89 -1.72
N ASP A 33 -7.50 7.70 -2.25
CA ASP A 33 -6.68 6.53 -1.96
C ASP A 33 -5.20 6.76 -2.24
N ARG A 34 -4.88 7.34 -3.40
CA ARG A 34 -3.49 7.63 -3.79
C ARG A 34 -2.88 8.71 -2.92
N VAL A 35 -3.65 9.76 -2.64
CA VAL A 35 -3.22 10.83 -1.73
C VAL A 35 -2.95 10.26 -0.33
N ALA A 36 -3.83 9.42 0.19
CA ALA A 36 -3.64 8.78 1.49
C ALA A 36 -2.40 7.87 1.52
N ASP A 37 -2.21 7.03 0.50
CA ASP A 37 -1.02 6.17 0.37
C ASP A 37 0.27 7.03 0.41
N ILE A 38 0.31 8.15 -0.35
CA ILE A 38 1.46 9.06 -0.40
C ILE A 38 1.71 9.73 0.96
N ILE A 39 0.67 10.25 1.61
CA ILE A 39 0.81 10.96 2.89
C ILE A 39 1.29 9.99 3.98
N ILE A 40 0.68 8.81 4.09
CA ILE A 40 1.02 7.83 5.12
C ILE A 40 2.45 7.32 4.92
N MET A 41 2.76 6.84 3.72
CA MET A 41 4.09 6.31 3.43
C MET A 41 5.16 7.39 3.38
N GLY A 42 4.82 8.59 2.93
CA GLY A 42 5.71 9.77 2.97
C GLY A 42 6.06 10.15 4.41
N GLY A 43 5.07 10.15 5.31
CA GLY A 43 5.32 10.36 6.74
C GLY A 43 6.24 9.30 7.36
N ILE A 44 6.11 8.02 6.95
CA ILE A 44 6.99 6.93 7.38
C ILE A 44 8.41 7.13 6.81
N ALA A 45 8.53 7.45 5.51
CA ALA A 45 9.82 7.64 4.84
C ALA A 45 10.61 8.85 5.36
N LEU A 46 9.92 9.91 5.79
CA LEU A 46 10.53 11.10 6.40
C LEU A 46 10.80 10.93 7.90
N GLY A 47 10.30 9.85 8.50
CA GLY A 47 10.58 9.52 9.89
C GLY A 47 12.00 8.99 10.10
N SER A 48 12.46 8.98 11.34
CA SER A 48 13.82 8.53 11.72
C SER A 48 13.99 7.00 11.76
N LEU A 49 12.90 6.24 11.58
CA LEU A 49 12.91 4.77 11.73
C LEU A 49 13.22 4.04 10.43
N VAL A 50 13.14 4.70 9.29
CA VAL A 50 13.29 4.07 7.96
C VAL A 50 14.25 4.92 7.13
N ASP A 51 15.17 4.27 6.41
CA ASP A 51 15.98 4.96 5.41
C ASP A 51 15.07 5.55 4.33
N ILE A 52 15.31 6.82 3.99
CA ILE A 52 14.47 7.56 3.04
C ILE A 52 14.42 6.89 1.66
N THR A 53 15.50 6.25 1.22
CA THR A 53 15.56 5.57 -0.08
C THR A 53 14.67 4.34 -0.10
N VAL A 54 14.63 3.58 1.00
CA VAL A 54 13.76 2.42 1.18
C VAL A 54 12.30 2.85 1.25
N GLY A 55 12.01 3.93 1.99
CA GLY A 55 10.67 4.53 2.04
C GLY A 55 10.17 4.96 0.67
N PHE A 56 11.00 5.64 -0.12
CA PHE A 56 10.67 6.02 -1.51
C PHE A 56 10.45 4.81 -2.41
N ALA A 57 11.29 3.78 -2.33
CA ALA A 57 11.09 2.55 -3.09
C ALA A 57 9.75 1.89 -2.78
N ALA A 58 9.34 1.87 -1.51
CA ALA A 58 8.04 1.37 -1.09
C ALA A 58 6.88 2.19 -1.67
N ILE A 59 6.98 3.53 -1.64
CA ILE A 59 5.97 4.43 -2.24
C ILE A 59 5.82 4.13 -3.74
N ILE A 60 6.93 4.05 -4.47
CA ILE A 60 6.94 3.75 -5.90
C ILE A 60 6.25 2.41 -6.17
N GLY A 61 6.60 1.34 -5.44
CA GLY A 61 5.99 0.04 -5.58
C GLY A 61 4.47 0.05 -5.37
N ILE A 62 4.02 0.71 -4.30
CA ILE A 62 2.59 0.87 -3.97
C ILE A 62 1.84 1.63 -5.08
N LEU A 63 2.39 2.74 -5.55
CA LEU A 63 1.76 3.55 -6.59
C LEU A 63 1.73 2.81 -7.94
N MET A 64 2.80 2.12 -8.31
CA MET A 64 2.85 1.31 -9.54
C MET A 64 1.85 0.16 -9.51
N LEU A 65 1.75 -0.56 -8.40
CA LEU A 65 0.75 -1.62 -8.23
C LEU A 65 -0.68 -1.09 -8.41
N SER A 66 -0.96 0.05 -7.84
CA SER A 66 -2.25 0.72 -7.91
C SER A 66 -2.53 1.27 -9.32
N TYR A 67 -1.52 1.86 -9.96
CA TYR A 67 -1.59 2.36 -11.33
C TYR A 67 -1.92 1.23 -12.32
N MET A 68 -1.28 0.08 -12.19
CA MET A 68 -1.57 -1.07 -13.06
C MET A 68 -3.03 -1.52 -12.97
N GLY A 69 -3.66 -1.45 -11.79
CA GLY A 69 -5.08 -1.78 -11.63
C GLY A 69 -6.01 -0.82 -12.39
N THR A 70 -5.74 0.49 -12.33
CA THR A 70 -6.52 1.50 -13.07
C THR A 70 -6.20 1.50 -14.56
N GLN A 71 -4.94 1.24 -14.93
CA GLN A 71 -4.51 1.17 -16.32
C GLN A 71 -5.17 -0.01 -17.04
N ALA A 72 -5.34 -1.16 -16.39
CA ALA A 72 -6.07 -2.28 -16.96
C ALA A 72 -7.48 -1.89 -17.41
N GLN A 73 -8.19 -1.12 -16.57
CA GLN A 73 -9.52 -0.59 -16.95
C GLN A 73 -9.45 0.40 -18.11
N ALA A 74 -8.45 1.27 -18.13
CA ALA A 74 -8.30 2.27 -19.20
C ALA A 74 -8.07 1.66 -20.56
N VAL A 75 -7.38 0.51 -20.64
CA VAL A 75 -7.13 -0.21 -21.90
C VAL A 75 -8.21 -1.27 -22.22
N GLY A 76 -9.26 -1.37 -21.41
CA GLY A 76 -10.38 -2.28 -21.66
C GLY A 76 -10.18 -3.73 -21.20
N ALA A 77 -9.08 -4.04 -20.51
CA ALA A 77 -8.81 -5.38 -19.94
C ALA A 77 -9.62 -5.68 -18.65
N GLY A 78 -10.52 -4.77 -18.26
CA GLY A 78 -11.30 -4.94 -17.04
C GLY A 78 -10.54 -4.55 -15.75
N ARG A 79 -11.14 -4.83 -14.59
CA ARG A 79 -10.51 -4.55 -13.29
C ARG A 79 -9.58 -5.69 -12.90
N GLU A 80 -8.28 -5.40 -12.84
CA GLU A 80 -7.29 -6.40 -12.47
C GLU A 80 -6.90 -6.27 -10.99
N TYR A 81 -7.23 -7.29 -10.20
CA TYR A 81 -6.93 -7.37 -8.77
C TYR A 81 -5.86 -8.42 -8.43
N ALA A 82 -5.36 -9.13 -9.44
CA ALA A 82 -4.36 -10.17 -9.19
C ALA A 82 -3.08 -9.59 -8.58
N GLY A 83 -2.45 -10.36 -7.72
CA GLY A 83 -1.23 -10.00 -7.02
C GLY A 83 -1.40 -9.92 -5.51
N LEU A 84 -0.29 -9.96 -4.80
CA LEU A 84 -0.23 -9.85 -3.35
C LEU A 84 -0.28 -8.38 -2.93
N LEU A 85 -0.70 -8.13 -1.70
CA LEU A 85 -0.79 -6.80 -1.07
C LEU A 85 -1.74 -5.84 -1.80
N GLY A 86 -3.00 -6.25 -1.91
CA GLY A 86 -4.11 -5.37 -2.26
C GLY A 86 -4.21 -4.19 -1.27
N ARG A 87 -5.08 -3.21 -1.55
CA ARG A 87 -5.24 -2.04 -0.69
C ARG A 87 -5.63 -2.41 0.75
N ALA A 88 -6.58 -3.32 0.93
CA ALA A 88 -7.01 -3.76 2.24
C ALA A 88 -5.86 -4.41 3.04
N ASP A 89 -5.07 -5.27 2.39
CA ASP A 89 -3.93 -5.93 3.03
C ASP A 89 -2.88 -4.91 3.48
N ARG A 90 -2.58 -3.90 2.64
CA ARG A 90 -1.64 -2.83 2.99
C ARG A 90 -2.11 -2.01 4.18
N LEU A 91 -3.41 -1.66 4.25
CA LEU A 91 -3.95 -0.92 5.39
C LEU A 91 -3.84 -1.72 6.69
N VAL A 92 -4.11 -3.03 6.64
CA VAL A 92 -3.91 -3.91 7.80
C VAL A 92 -2.46 -3.91 8.25
N VAL A 93 -1.51 -4.07 7.34
CA VAL A 93 -0.07 -4.05 7.64
C VAL A 93 0.36 -2.68 8.20
N LEU A 94 -0.14 -1.58 7.63
CA LEU A 94 0.12 -0.21 8.09
C LEU A 94 -0.45 0.12 9.48
N VAL A 95 -1.43 -0.62 9.95
CA VAL A 95 -1.92 -0.52 11.34
C VAL A 95 -1.12 -1.44 12.27
N LEU A 96 -0.93 -2.69 11.86
CA LEU A 96 -0.31 -3.71 12.72
C LEU A 96 1.18 -3.44 12.97
N VAL A 97 1.95 -3.14 11.93
CA VAL A 97 3.41 -3.02 12.05
C VAL A 97 3.84 -1.85 12.94
N PRO A 98 3.31 -0.62 12.80
CA PRO A 98 3.62 0.45 13.74
C PRO A 98 3.18 0.15 15.17
N THR A 99 2.07 -0.56 15.33
CA THR A 99 1.57 -0.98 16.64
C THR A 99 2.53 -1.97 17.30
N ILE A 100 2.96 -3.00 16.56
CA ILE A 100 3.95 -3.97 17.03
C ILE A 100 5.29 -3.27 17.32
N GLN A 101 5.72 -2.36 16.44
CA GLN A 101 6.92 -1.56 16.64
C GLN A 101 6.86 -0.76 17.94
N HIS A 102 5.72 -0.15 18.25
CA HIS A 102 5.55 0.66 19.46
C HIS A 102 5.64 -0.19 20.74
N PHE A 103 5.03 -1.36 20.76
CA PHE A 103 5.00 -2.22 21.93
C PHE A 103 6.18 -3.18 22.03
N GLY A 104 6.78 -3.60 20.92
CA GLY A 104 7.87 -4.59 20.87
C GLY A 104 9.27 -4.00 20.72
N TYR A 105 9.41 -2.66 20.65
CA TYR A 105 10.68 -2.00 20.34
C TYR A 105 11.78 -2.24 21.37
N GLN A 106 11.43 -2.46 22.64
CA GLN A 106 12.42 -2.63 23.71
C GLN A 106 13.19 -3.95 23.65
N ASP A 107 12.55 -5.01 23.15
CA ASP A 107 13.17 -6.35 23.16
C ASP A 107 14.04 -6.61 21.93
N TRP A 108 13.70 -6.02 20.79
CA TRP A 108 14.36 -6.32 19.50
C TRP A 108 15.71 -5.63 19.33
N ASN A 109 15.86 -4.38 19.77
CA ASN A 109 17.14 -3.65 19.69
C ASN A 109 18.25 -4.28 20.54
N GLN A 110 17.91 -5.00 21.60
CA GLN A 110 18.88 -5.66 22.46
C GLN A 110 19.58 -6.85 21.75
N TYR A 111 18.92 -7.47 20.76
CA TYR A 111 19.44 -8.64 20.04
C TYR A 111 20.17 -8.30 18.74
N PHE A 112 19.94 -7.16 18.13
CA PHE A 112 20.43 -6.83 16.78
C PHE A 112 21.25 -5.54 16.68
N SER A 113 21.65 -4.93 17.78
CA SER A 113 22.36 -3.64 17.82
C SER A 113 23.81 -3.66 17.30
N GLU A 114 24.33 -4.78 16.85
CA GLU A 114 25.73 -4.91 16.37
C GLU A 114 25.87 -4.98 14.84
N GLY A 115 24.83 -4.73 14.06
CA GLY A 115 24.85 -4.86 12.59
C GLY A 115 24.66 -3.52 11.86
N TYR A 116 25.26 -3.43 10.67
CA TYR A 116 25.21 -2.27 9.75
C TYR A 116 23.81 -1.88 9.23
N LEU A 117 22.74 -2.59 9.60
CA LEU A 117 21.35 -2.26 9.30
C LEU A 117 20.55 -2.25 10.60
N ASP A 118 19.99 -1.10 10.94
CA ASP A 118 18.99 -1.00 12.01
C ASP A 118 17.69 -1.71 11.56
N TRP A 119 17.68 -3.03 11.76
CA TRP A 119 16.51 -3.85 11.47
C TRP A 119 15.39 -3.52 12.45
N ASN A 120 14.45 -2.73 12.03
CA ASN A 120 13.20 -2.51 12.75
C ASN A 120 12.01 -2.97 11.90
N TYR A 121 10.87 -3.22 12.52
CA TYR A 121 9.68 -3.71 11.83
C TYR A 121 9.20 -2.76 10.73
N MET A 122 9.39 -1.44 10.91
CA MET A 122 9.02 -0.43 9.91
C MET A 122 9.88 -0.51 8.65
N THR A 123 11.20 -0.69 8.84
CA THR A 123 12.14 -0.89 7.72
C THR A 123 11.82 -2.17 6.97
N LEU A 124 11.56 -3.28 7.69
CA LEU A 124 11.19 -4.55 7.07
C LEU A 124 9.88 -4.44 6.28
N MET A 125 8.88 -3.75 6.82
CA MET A 125 7.64 -3.46 6.12
C MET A 125 7.89 -2.68 4.82
N CYS A 126 8.73 -1.64 4.85
CA CYS A 126 9.04 -0.86 3.65
C CYS A 126 9.76 -1.68 2.60
N TYR A 127 10.70 -2.56 2.97
CA TYR A 127 11.31 -3.51 2.03
C TYR A 127 10.28 -4.47 1.44
N ALA A 128 9.38 -5.02 2.27
CA ALA A 128 8.32 -5.89 1.79
C ALA A 128 7.41 -5.16 0.79
N PHE A 129 7.02 -3.91 1.07
CA PHE A 129 6.22 -3.11 0.14
C PHE A 129 6.98 -2.79 -1.15
N ALA A 130 8.26 -2.39 -1.06
CA ALA A 130 9.08 -2.12 -2.23
C ALA A 130 9.18 -3.33 -3.16
N ILE A 131 9.45 -4.51 -2.62
CA ILE A 131 9.66 -5.73 -3.40
C ILE A 131 8.32 -6.31 -3.87
N VAL A 132 7.40 -6.61 -2.94
CA VAL A 132 6.18 -7.35 -3.26
C VAL A 132 5.23 -6.52 -4.14
N CYS A 133 5.08 -5.22 -3.86
CA CYS A 133 4.22 -4.37 -4.69
C CYS A 133 4.81 -4.18 -6.09
N THR A 134 6.13 -4.03 -6.22
CA THR A 134 6.78 -3.92 -7.53
C THR A 134 6.64 -5.21 -8.33
N LEU A 135 6.90 -6.37 -7.73
CA LEU A 135 6.71 -7.67 -8.38
C LEU A 135 5.24 -7.89 -8.79
N SER A 136 4.30 -7.53 -7.92
CA SER A 136 2.87 -7.61 -8.23
C SER A 136 2.46 -6.66 -9.36
N ALA A 137 3.07 -5.48 -9.45
CA ALA A 137 2.84 -4.55 -10.56
C ALA A 137 3.36 -5.13 -11.89
N PHE A 138 4.54 -5.73 -11.90
CA PHE A 138 5.07 -6.45 -13.08
C PHE A 138 4.20 -7.65 -13.47
N TYR A 139 3.71 -8.41 -12.50
CA TYR A 139 2.80 -9.53 -12.77
C TYR A 139 1.51 -9.04 -13.44
N ARG A 140 0.90 -7.95 -12.93
CA ARG A 140 -0.29 -7.33 -13.55
C ARG A 140 0.01 -6.84 -14.96
N PHE A 141 1.13 -6.17 -15.15
CA PHE A 141 1.55 -5.71 -16.48
C PHE A 141 1.61 -6.86 -17.49
N ASN A 142 2.32 -7.95 -17.15
CA ASN A 142 2.44 -9.11 -18.01
C ASN A 142 1.09 -9.76 -18.32
N LYS A 143 0.21 -9.85 -17.31
CA LYS A 143 -1.12 -10.41 -17.51
C LYS A 143 -1.96 -9.56 -18.46
N ILE A 144 -2.01 -8.24 -18.24
CA ILE A 144 -2.70 -7.30 -19.13
C ILE A 144 -2.13 -7.39 -20.55
N TRP A 145 -0.81 -7.43 -20.69
CA TRP A 145 -0.13 -7.53 -21.97
C TRP A 145 -0.56 -8.78 -22.75
N THR A 146 -0.68 -9.92 -22.08
CA THR A 146 -1.11 -11.17 -22.72
C THR A 146 -2.60 -11.19 -23.06
N GLU A 147 -3.43 -10.43 -22.35
CA GLU A 147 -4.87 -10.31 -22.65
C GLU A 147 -5.16 -9.39 -23.84
N LEU A 148 -4.26 -8.47 -24.15
CA LEU A 148 -4.44 -7.49 -25.22
C LEU A 148 -3.86 -7.95 -26.58
N GLY A 149 -3.04 -9.00 -26.61
CA GLY A 149 -2.41 -9.55 -27.84
C GLY A 149 -3.07 -10.80 -28.30
#